data_a0fa4409066b4216321c58ce2550d7d5
#
_entry.id   a0fa4409066b4216321c58ce2550d7d5
#
_cell.length_a   1.000
_cell.length_b   1.000
_cell.length_c   1.000
_cell.angle_alpha   90.00
_cell.angle_beta   90.00
_cell.angle_gamma   90.00
#
_symmetry.space_group_name_H-M   'P 1'
#
loop_
_entity.id
_entity.type
_entity.pdbx_description
1 polymer ?
#
loop_
_entity_poly.entity_id
_entity_poly.type
_entity_poly.pdbx_seq_one_letter_code
_entity_poly.pdbx_strand_id
1 'polypeptide(L)'
;MIEHIAIIPDGNRRWAQTNGSSPEQGHLEGFERTKEIIEKAFDGRVKNITFWGASLDNLAKRPQDEVQHLYKNFQTYIKILLTYKEIHTKKIRINVLGMWKELFPEMLQSVIQKAIDSTKDYSNYTLNFLLGYNGDEEMLQAIQSISEQKLANPNLEINADLVKQSLYTKYLPPVDLLIRTGGEPHNSVGFMMWDTANSQYYFTDINYPDFTIHEFDKAIIEYHTRGKREGK
;
A
#
# COMPACT_ATOMS: atom_id res chain seq x y z
N MET A 1 8.73 6.21 -17.81
CA MET A 1 9.12 6.64 -16.44
C MET A 1 8.14 5.95 -15.50
N ILE A 2 8.58 5.42 -14.36
CA ILE A 2 7.68 4.83 -13.35
C ILE A 2 7.04 5.98 -12.57
N GLU A 3 5.72 6.02 -12.56
CA GLU A 3 4.95 7.01 -11.79
C GLU A 3 4.43 6.45 -10.46
N HIS A 4 4.00 5.17 -10.46
CA HIS A 4 3.43 4.53 -9.30
C HIS A 4 4.01 3.13 -9.07
N ILE A 5 4.59 2.90 -7.88
CA ILE A 5 5.04 1.59 -7.40
C ILE A 5 4.13 1.15 -6.26
N ALA A 6 3.60 -0.08 -6.34
CA ALA A 6 2.88 -0.71 -5.24
C ALA A 6 3.69 -1.89 -4.69
N ILE A 7 3.70 -2.05 -3.36
CA ILE A 7 4.50 -3.07 -2.67
C ILE A 7 3.62 -3.89 -1.73
N ILE A 8 3.69 -5.21 -1.88
CA ILE A 8 3.18 -6.20 -0.93
C ILE A 8 4.37 -6.69 -0.09
N PRO A 9 4.56 -6.15 1.13
CA PRO A 9 5.73 -6.42 1.97
C PRO A 9 5.53 -7.73 2.74
N ASP A 10 5.61 -8.87 2.03
CA ASP A 10 5.40 -10.19 2.61
C ASP A 10 6.72 -10.80 3.12
N GLY A 11 6.61 -11.70 4.12
CA GLY A 11 7.73 -12.44 4.67
C GLY A 11 8.25 -11.97 6.03
N ASN A 12 7.70 -10.93 6.66
CA ASN A 12 8.18 -10.41 7.95
C ASN A 12 8.20 -11.48 9.05
N ARG A 13 7.16 -12.31 9.17
CA ARG A 13 7.09 -13.39 10.17
C ARG A 13 8.05 -14.54 9.85
N ARG A 14 8.19 -14.91 8.57
CA ARG A 14 9.13 -15.94 8.12
C ARG A 14 10.57 -15.53 8.40
N TRP A 15 10.88 -14.26 8.12
CA TRP A 15 12.17 -13.68 8.46
C TRP A 15 12.45 -13.77 9.96
N ALA A 16 11.49 -13.37 10.80
CA ALA A 16 11.63 -13.44 12.25
C ALA A 16 11.91 -14.90 12.73
N GLN A 17 11.13 -15.86 12.22
CA GLN A 17 11.31 -17.28 12.54
C GLN A 17 12.69 -17.78 12.13
N THR A 18 13.17 -17.45 10.94
CA THR A 18 14.50 -17.86 10.43
C THR A 18 15.63 -17.24 11.27
N ASN A 19 15.45 -16.04 11.79
CA ASN A 19 16.43 -15.31 12.59
C ASN A 19 16.27 -15.53 14.11
N GLY A 20 15.41 -16.46 14.55
CA GLY A 20 15.17 -16.72 15.97
C GLY A 20 14.60 -15.52 16.74
N SER A 21 13.89 -14.63 16.05
CA SER A 21 13.34 -13.37 16.56
C SER A 21 11.83 -13.47 16.74
N SER A 22 11.24 -12.50 17.46
CA SER A 22 9.79 -12.40 17.56
C SER A 22 9.15 -11.87 16.28
N PRO A 23 7.87 -12.20 15.99
CA PRO A 23 7.13 -11.59 14.87
C PRO A 23 7.13 -10.06 14.92
N GLU A 24 7.10 -9.46 16.10
CA GLU A 24 7.18 -8.00 16.30
C GLU A 24 8.50 -7.43 15.78
N GLN A 25 9.63 -8.10 16.09
CA GLN A 25 10.93 -7.69 15.56
C GLN A 25 10.97 -7.79 14.03
N GLY A 26 10.41 -8.85 13.43
CA GLY A 26 10.30 -8.97 11.98
C GLY A 26 9.51 -7.81 11.35
N HIS A 27 8.42 -7.39 11.97
CA HIS A 27 7.65 -6.22 11.52
C HIS A 27 8.40 -4.90 11.71
N LEU A 28 9.19 -4.76 12.78
CA LEU A 28 10.03 -3.59 13.01
C LEU A 28 11.11 -3.45 11.92
N GLU A 29 11.82 -4.54 11.63
CA GLU A 29 12.82 -4.56 10.55
C GLU A 29 12.19 -4.26 9.19
N GLY A 30 11.00 -4.81 8.91
CA GLY A 30 10.23 -4.46 7.71
C GLY A 30 9.86 -2.99 7.64
N PHE A 31 9.56 -2.35 8.77
CA PHE A 31 9.30 -0.91 8.80
C PHE A 31 10.56 -0.07 8.52
N GLU A 32 11.72 -0.45 9.08
CA GLU A 32 12.99 0.21 8.76
C GLU A 32 13.28 0.11 7.25
N ARG A 33 13.04 -1.07 6.67
CA ARG A 33 13.13 -1.28 5.21
C ARG A 33 12.17 -0.37 4.44
N THR A 34 10.94 -0.22 4.93
CA THR A 34 9.94 0.67 4.31
C THR A 34 10.46 2.11 4.23
N LYS A 35 11.11 2.64 5.28
CA LYS A 35 11.69 3.99 5.27
C LYS A 35 12.76 4.14 4.18
N GLU A 36 13.69 3.20 4.10
CA GLU A 36 14.75 3.24 3.09
C GLU A 36 14.19 3.20 1.66
N ILE A 37 13.18 2.36 1.43
CA ILE A 37 12.53 2.26 0.11
C ILE A 37 11.77 3.56 -0.22
N ILE A 38 11.09 4.18 0.74
CA ILE A 38 10.41 5.47 0.57
C ILE A 38 11.43 6.54 0.12
N GLU A 39 12.56 6.66 0.81
CA GLU A 39 13.61 7.62 0.45
C GLU A 39 14.11 7.37 -0.96
N LYS A 40 14.49 6.12 -1.25
CA LYS A 40 15.02 5.71 -2.55
C LYS A 40 14.05 5.96 -3.70
N ALA A 41 12.76 5.62 -3.51
CA ALA A 41 11.74 5.82 -4.53
C ALA A 41 11.55 7.30 -4.87
N PHE A 42 11.47 8.17 -3.85
CA PHE A 42 11.28 9.59 -4.08
C PHE A 42 12.54 10.30 -4.59
N ASP A 43 13.75 9.85 -4.22
CA ASP A 43 15.00 10.31 -4.83
C ASP A 43 15.08 9.91 -6.31
N GLY A 44 14.55 8.72 -6.65
CA GLY A 44 14.35 8.25 -8.01
C GLY A 44 13.20 8.93 -8.77
N ARG A 45 12.52 9.91 -8.15
CA ARG A 45 11.38 10.68 -8.70
C ARG A 45 10.13 9.86 -8.99
N VAL A 46 9.96 8.71 -8.37
CA VAL A 46 8.67 7.99 -8.33
C VAL A 46 7.66 8.88 -7.60
N LYS A 47 6.52 9.17 -8.22
CA LYS A 47 5.55 10.12 -7.65
C LYS A 47 4.65 9.52 -6.59
N ASN A 48 4.31 8.24 -6.77
CA ASN A 48 3.36 7.54 -5.91
C ASN A 48 3.97 6.21 -5.46
N ILE A 49 3.98 5.97 -4.16
CA ILE A 49 4.36 4.68 -3.59
C ILE A 49 3.25 4.19 -2.66
N THR A 50 2.86 2.94 -2.83
CA THR A 50 1.78 2.31 -2.05
C THR A 50 2.28 1.06 -1.35
N PHE A 51 2.02 0.94 -0.05
CA PHE A 51 2.33 -0.24 0.74
C PHE A 51 1.05 -0.90 1.25
N TRP A 52 0.97 -2.21 1.12
CA TRP A 52 -0.09 -2.99 1.74
C TRP A 52 0.29 -3.35 3.19
N GLY A 53 -0.26 -2.63 4.14
CA GLY A 53 0.07 -2.84 5.56
C GLY A 53 -0.72 -3.98 6.22
N ALA A 54 -2.03 -4.10 5.93
CA ALA A 54 -2.86 -5.17 6.45
C ALA A 54 -4.05 -5.47 5.53
N SER A 55 -4.26 -6.75 5.22
CA SER A 55 -5.49 -7.23 4.59
C SER A 55 -6.62 -7.37 5.62
N LEU A 56 -7.87 -7.42 5.15
CA LEU A 56 -9.01 -7.80 5.98
C LEU A 56 -8.82 -9.21 6.56
N ASP A 57 -8.28 -10.13 5.76
CA ASP A 57 -7.96 -11.49 6.19
C ASP A 57 -6.96 -11.53 7.34
N ASN A 58 -5.94 -10.65 7.32
CA ASN A 58 -4.98 -10.56 8.42
C ASN A 58 -5.66 -10.13 9.73
N LEU A 59 -6.61 -9.21 9.66
CA LEU A 59 -7.34 -8.73 10.84
C LEU A 59 -8.36 -9.75 11.35
N ALA A 60 -8.99 -10.51 10.45
CA ALA A 60 -10.03 -11.46 10.79
C ALA A 60 -9.51 -12.84 11.24
N LYS A 61 -8.40 -13.32 10.64
CA LYS A 61 -7.92 -14.71 10.80
C LYS A 61 -6.73 -14.86 11.75
N ARG A 62 -6.04 -13.77 12.10
CA ARG A 62 -4.90 -13.84 13.03
C ARG A 62 -5.39 -13.92 14.48
N PRO A 63 -4.59 -14.50 15.40
CA PRO A 63 -4.83 -14.43 16.83
C PRO A 63 -5.00 -12.97 17.28
N GLN A 64 -5.90 -12.75 18.24
CA GLN A 64 -6.26 -11.39 18.68
C GLN A 64 -5.07 -10.61 19.28
N ASP A 65 -4.18 -11.29 19.97
CA ASP A 65 -2.95 -10.71 20.50
C ASP A 65 -2.01 -10.23 19.38
N GLU A 66 -1.87 -11.01 18.29
CA GLU A 66 -1.09 -10.60 17.12
C GLU A 66 -1.70 -9.35 16.45
N VAL A 67 -3.03 -9.29 16.32
CA VAL A 67 -3.73 -8.12 15.79
C VAL A 67 -3.51 -6.89 16.67
N GLN A 68 -3.54 -7.03 17.99
CA GLN A 68 -3.26 -5.93 18.92
C GLN A 68 -1.80 -5.43 18.80
N HIS A 69 -0.83 -6.32 18.61
CA HIS A 69 0.56 -5.94 18.35
C HIS A 69 0.68 -5.20 17.00
N LEU A 70 -0.04 -5.66 15.97
CA LEU A 70 -0.08 -4.97 14.68
C LEU A 70 -0.60 -3.53 14.80
N TYR A 71 -1.67 -3.31 15.58
CA TYR A 71 -2.21 -1.97 15.83
C TYR A 71 -1.21 -1.07 16.57
N LYS A 72 -0.50 -1.59 17.56
CA LYS A 72 0.56 -0.86 18.29
C LYS A 72 1.71 -0.48 17.34
N ASN A 73 2.10 -1.39 16.46
CA ASN A 73 3.14 -1.16 15.47
C ASN A 73 2.72 -0.05 14.50
N PHE A 74 1.52 -0.11 13.93
CA PHE A 74 1.01 0.96 13.07
C PHE A 74 0.97 2.31 13.78
N GLN A 75 0.51 2.34 15.03
CA GLN A 75 0.49 3.58 15.81
C GLN A 75 1.90 4.17 15.97
N THR A 76 2.88 3.33 16.26
CA THR A 76 4.28 3.73 16.42
C THR A 76 4.86 4.23 15.10
N TYR A 77 4.66 3.47 14.02
CA TYR A 77 5.22 3.79 12.71
C TYR A 77 4.64 5.08 12.12
N ILE A 78 3.33 5.28 12.25
CA ILE A 78 2.69 6.52 11.79
C ILE A 78 3.17 7.73 12.60
N LYS A 79 3.39 7.58 13.92
CA LYS A 79 3.99 8.64 14.75
C LYS A 79 5.42 8.98 14.31
N ILE A 80 6.23 7.97 13.97
CA ILE A 80 7.57 8.18 13.43
C ILE A 80 7.50 8.93 12.10
N LEU A 81 6.63 8.52 11.18
CA LEU A 81 6.44 9.19 9.89
C LEU A 81 6.03 10.65 10.04
N LEU A 82 5.17 10.98 11.03
CA LEU A 82 4.77 12.35 11.30
C LEU A 82 5.94 13.28 11.67
N THR A 83 6.98 12.74 12.30
CA THR A 83 8.17 13.48 12.71
C THR A 83 9.33 13.35 11.72
N TYR A 84 9.14 12.54 10.68
CA TYR A 84 10.19 12.26 9.71
C TYR A 84 10.41 13.46 8.79
N LYS A 85 11.61 14.04 8.85
CA LYS A 85 11.93 15.31 8.19
C LYS A 85 11.65 15.28 6.67
N GLU A 86 11.91 14.16 6.03
CA GLU A 86 11.73 13.95 4.59
C GLU A 86 10.27 14.11 4.16
N ILE A 87 9.31 13.70 4.97
CA ILE A 87 7.87 13.89 4.70
C ILE A 87 7.57 15.37 4.48
N HIS A 88 8.11 16.23 5.34
CA HIS A 88 7.83 17.66 5.32
C HIS A 88 8.68 18.41 4.29
N THR A 89 9.96 18.07 4.16
CA THR A 89 10.88 18.76 3.23
C THR A 89 10.58 18.43 1.78
N LYS A 90 10.22 17.17 1.48
CA LYS A 90 9.84 16.72 0.13
C LYS A 90 8.37 16.98 -0.20
N LYS A 91 7.56 17.47 0.77
CA LYS A 91 6.12 17.70 0.60
C LYS A 91 5.38 16.42 0.18
N ILE A 92 5.57 15.35 0.96
CA ILE A 92 4.96 14.04 0.75
C ILE A 92 3.59 14.01 1.43
N ARG A 93 2.53 13.81 0.65
CA ARG A 93 1.18 13.58 1.17
C ARG A 93 1.07 12.14 1.66
N ILE A 94 0.60 11.94 2.88
CA ILE A 94 0.27 10.62 3.42
C ILE A 94 -1.21 10.36 3.22
N ASN A 95 -1.53 9.23 2.58
CA ASN A 95 -2.89 8.70 2.45
C ASN A 95 -2.96 7.35 3.15
N VAL A 96 -4.08 7.11 3.83
CA VAL A 96 -4.42 5.78 4.38
C VAL A 96 -5.78 5.38 3.84
N LEU A 97 -5.83 4.28 3.13
CA LEU A 97 -6.97 3.80 2.36
C LEU A 97 -7.42 2.42 2.88
N GLY A 98 -8.69 2.09 2.72
CA GLY A 98 -9.32 0.86 3.21
C GLY A 98 -10.20 1.10 4.42
N MET A 99 -10.63 0.03 5.09
CA MET A 99 -11.63 0.04 6.16
C MET A 99 -11.04 0.32 7.56
N TRP A 100 -9.96 1.08 7.64
CA TRP A 100 -9.30 1.38 8.91
C TRP A 100 -10.18 2.18 9.88
N LYS A 101 -11.10 3.00 9.36
CA LYS A 101 -12.03 3.79 10.20
C LYS A 101 -13.05 2.92 10.93
N GLU A 102 -13.48 1.84 10.28
CA GLU A 102 -14.47 0.90 10.79
C GLU A 102 -13.83 -0.16 11.72
N LEU A 103 -12.58 -0.53 11.44
CA LEU A 103 -11.95 -1.71 12.04
C LEU A 103 -10.94 -1.39 13.15
N PHE A 104 -10.32 -0.21 13.12
CA PHE A 104 -9.21 0.06 14.03
C PHE A 104 -9.68 0.74 15.32
N PRO A 105 -8.95 0.58 16.44
CA PRO A 105 -9.24 1.30 17.68
C PRO A 105 -9.17 2.82 17.50
N GLU A 106 -10.01 3.57 18.21
CA GLU A 106 -10.11 5.05 18.11
C GLU A 106 -8.75 5.76 18.25
N MET A 107 -7.90 5.28 19.17
CA MET A 107 -6.56 5.84 19.36
C MET A 107 -5.70 5.75 18.11
N LEU A 108 -5.75 4.62 17.39
CA LEU A 108 -5.02 4.42 16.13
C LEU A 108 -5.64 5.26 15.00
N GLN A 109 -6.99 5.30 14.92
CA GLN A 109 -7.72 6.16 13.99
C GLN A 109 -7.31 7.63 14.14
N SER A 110 -7.22 8.13 15.38
CA SER A 110 -6.80 9.51 15.67
C SER A 110 -5.38 9.81 15.17
N VAL A 111 -4.44 8.87 15.35
CA VAL A 111 -3.05 9.04 14.87
C VAL A 111 -2.98 9.01 13.35
N ILE A 112 -3.73 8.12 12.70
CA ILE A 112 -3.85 8.05 11.24
C ILE A 112 -4.42 9.37 10.70
N GLN A 113 -5.55 9.83 11.26
CA GLN A 113 -6.20 11.05 10.81
C GLN A 113 -5.26 12.26 10.96
N LYS A 114 -4.51 12.34 12.05
CA LYS A 114 -3.50 13.39 12.25
C LYS A 114 -2.41 13.35 11.16
N ALA A 115 -1.97 12.17 10.73
CA ALA A 115 -0.99 12.05 9.65
C ALA A 115 -1.54 12.55 8.32
N ILE A 116 -2.77 12.18 7.99
CA ILE A 116 -3.46 12.64 6.79
C ILE A 116 -3.62 14.17 6.83
N ASP A 117 -4.14 14.72 7.90
CA ASP A 117 -4.44 16.15 8.03
C ASP A 117 -3.19 17.03 7.99
N SER A 118 -2.08 16.57 8.61
CA SER A 118 -0.82 17.33 8.64
C SER A 118 -0.10 17.39 7.30
N THR A 119 -0.47 16.53 6.35
CA THR A 119 0.17 16.42 5.03
C THR A 119 -0.80 16.65 3.85
N LYS A 120 -2.08 16.95 4.12
CA LYS A 120 -3.13 17.08 3.09
C LYS A 120 -2.84 18.10 1.99
N ASP A 121 -2.10 19.16 2.32
CA ASP A 121 -1.75 20.23 1.39
C ASP A 121 -0.42 19.98 0.64
N TYR A 122 0.23 18.82 0.89
CA TYR A 122 1.44 18.42 0.18
C TYR A 122 1.07 17.78 -1.16
N SER A 123 1.85 18.03 -2.21
CA SER A 123 1.50 17.62 -3.56
C SER A 123 2.67 17.12 -4.42
N ASN A 124 3.90 17.10 -3.89
CA ASN A 124 5.03 16.69 -4.71
C ASN A 124 5.07 15.17 -4.90
N TYR A 125 4.74 14.42 -3.84
CA TYR A 125 4.74 12.96 -3.79
C TYR A 125 3.57 12.46 -2.97
N THR A 126 3.16 11.20 -3.17
CA THR A 126 2.20 10.53 -2.30
C THR A 126 2.76 9.23 -1.73
N LEU A 127 2.57 9.05 -0.44
CA LEU A 127 2.84 7.82 0.30
C LEU A 127 1.51 7.24 0.75
N ASN A 128 1.17 6.07 0.25
CA ASN A 128 -0.12 5.45 0.48
C ASN A 128 0.04 4.17 1.29
N PHE A 129 -0.78 4.00 2.31
CA PHE A 129 -0.89 2.77 3.09
C PHE A 129 -2.29 2.19 2.92
N LEU A 130 -2.37 0.93 2.52
CA LEU A 130 -3.61 0.18 2.46
C LEU A 130 -3.75 -0.62 3.75
N LEU A 131 -4.70 -0.21 4.61
CA LEU A 131 -4.92 -0.77 5.95
C LEU A 131 -6.37 -1.24 6.10
N GLY A 132 -6.55 -2.52 6.49
CA GLY A 132 -7.87 -3.15 6.43
C GLY A 132 -8.39 -3.16 4.99
N TYR A 133 -7.56 -3.58 4.06
CA TYR A 133 -7.84 -3.47 2.63
C TYR A 133 -7.73 -4.82 1.92
N ASN A 134 -8.76 -5.14 1.16
CA ASN A 134 -8.76 -6.17 0.12
C ASN A 134 -9.31 -5.54 -1.17
N GLY A 135 -8.78 -5.91 -2.32
CA GLY A 135 -9.24 -5.35 -3.60
C GLY A 135 -10.63 -5.84 -4.02
N ASP A 136 -10.99 -7.08 -3.68
CA ASP A 136 -12.34 -7.61 -3.88
C ASP A 136 -13.38 -6.84 -3.05
N GLU A 137 -13.07 -6.49 -1.80
CA GLU A 137 -13.94 -5.65 -0.96
C GLU A 137 -14.04 -4.22 -1.50
N GLU A 138 -12.94 -3.62 -1.93
CA GLU A 138 -12.96 -2.31 -2.60
C GLU A 138 -13.91 -2.31 -3.80
N MET A 139 -13.86 -3.35 -4.63
CA MET A 139 -14.77 -3.49 -5.78
C MET A 139 -16.23 -3.64 -5.35
N LEU A 140 -16.52 -4.41 -4.30
CA LEU A 140 -17.87 -4.54 -3.77
C LEU A 140 -18.42 -3.21 -3.27
N GLN A 141 -17.63 -2.45 -2.53
CA GLN A 141 -17.97 -1.09 -2.06
C GLN A 141 -18.23 -0.13 -3.24
N ALA A 142 -17.39 -0.20 -4.28
CA ALA A 142 -17.59 0.61 -5.48
C ALA A 142 -18.90 0.26 -6.20
N ILE A 143 -19.21 -1.03 -6.35
CA ILE A 143 -20.45 -1.51 -6.98
C ILE A 143 -21.67 -1.05 -6.17
N GLN A 144 -21.63 -1.13 -4.84
CA GLN A 144 -22.72 -0.66 -3.97
C GLN A 144 -22.94 0.84 -4.14
N SER A 145 -21.86 1.64 -4.06
CA SER A 145 -21.92 3.08 -4.25
C SER A 145 -22.48 3.48 -5.63
N ILE A 146 -22.05 2.80 -6.69
CA ILE A 146 -22.57 3.04 -8.06
C ILE A 146 -24.06 2.66 -8.14
N SER A 147 -24.48 1.56 -7.50
CA SER A 147 -25.87 1.13 -7.48
C SER A 147 -26.77 2.17 -6.80
N GLU A 148 -26.34 2.73 -5.67
CA GLU A 148 -27.05 3.79 -4.96
C GLU A 148 -27.16 5.07 -5.81
N GLN A 149 -26.06 5.47 -6.46
CA GLN A 149 -26.05 6.61 -7.37
C GLN A 149 -26.98 6.40 -8.56
N LYS A 150 -27.03 5.18 -9.12
CA LYS A 150 -27.90 4.83 -10.25
C LYS A 150 -29.37 4.84 -9.85
N LEU A 151 -29.70 4.41 -8.63
CA LEU A 151 -31.07 4.49 -8.08
C LEU A 151 -31.50 5.97 -7.91
N ALA A 152 -30.62 6.84 -7.44
CA ALA A 152 -30.86 8.27 -7.29
C ALA A 152 -30.94 9.01 -8.64
N ASN A 153 -30.15 8.57 -9.62
CA ASN A 153 -30.14 9.14 -10.98
C ASN A 153 -30.21 8.02 -12.03
N PRO A 154 -31.40 7.64 -12.51
CA PRO A 154 -31.56 6.58 -13.50
C PRO A 154 -30.82 6.79 -14.83
N ASN A 155 -30.49 8.05 -15.16
CA ASN A 155 -29.76 8.39 -16.38
C ASN A 155 -28.23 8.37 -16.20
N LEU A 156 -27.72 8.08 -15.00
CA LEU A 156 -26.29 7.98 -14.74
C LEU A 156 -25.65 6.93 -15.67
N GLU A 157 -24.65 7.30 -16.45
CA GLU A 157 -23.89 6.37 -17.27
C GLU A 157 -22.82 5.67 -16.41
N ILE A 158 -22.78 4.34 -16.47
CA ILE A 158 -21.74 3.55 -15.81
C ILE A 158 -20.61 3.35 -16.80
N ASN A 159 -19.47 3.96 -16.51
CA ASN A 159 -18.25 3.89 -17.32
C ASN A 159 -17.01 3.69 -16.43
N ALA A 160 -15.84 3.55 -17.05
CA ALA A 160 -14.58 3.33 -16.33
C ALA A 160 -14.24 4.44 -15.32
N ASP A 161 -14.54 5.69 -15.68
CA ASP A 161 -14.27 6.84 -14.81
C ASP A 161 -15.15 6.81 -13.56
N LEU A 162 -16.45 6.49 -13.69
CA LEU A 162 -17.34 6.34 -12.56
C LEU A 162 -16.88 5.21 -11.63
N VAL A 163 -16.44 4.07 -12.18
CA VAL A 163 -15.87 2.97 -11.38
C VAL A 163 -14.64 3.48 -10.63
N LYS A 164 -13.69 4.10 -11.33
CA LYS A 164 -12.46 4.64 -10.70
C LYS A 164 -12.77 5.64 -9.59
N GLN A 165 -13.73 6.55 -9.80
CA GLN A 165 -14.14 7.53 -8.80
C GLN A 165 -14.84 6.93 -7.58
N SER A 166 -15.31 5.70 -7.68
CA SER A 166 -15.97 4.97 -6.58
C SER A 166 -15.00 4.12 -5.74
N LEU A 167 -13.73 3.99 -6.16
CA LEU A 167 -12.70 3.24 -5.44
C LEU A 167 -12.09 4.04 -4.29
N TYR A 168 -11.52 3.37 -3.28
CA TYR A 168 -10.64 4.00 -2.29
C TYR A 168 -9.42 4.66 -2.95
N THR A 169 -8.92 4.02 -4.01
CA THR A 169 -7.73 4.45 -4.77
C THR A 169 -8.02 5.51 -5.83
N LYS A 170 -9.19 6.12 -5.85
CA LYS A 170 -9.68 7.05 -6.90
C LYS A 170 -8.72 8.19 -7.28
N TYR A 171 -7.88 8.64 -6.36
CA TYR A 171 -6.94 9.74 -6.60
C TYR A 171 -5.54 9.26 -7.05
N LEU A 172 -5.32 7.95 -7.09
CA LEU A 172 -4.04 7.39 -7.47
C LEU A 172 -4.02 7.05 -8.96
N PRO A 173 -2.89 7.27 -9.66
CA PRO A 173 -2.72 6.77 -11.01
C PRO A 173 -2.64 5.24 -11.01
N PRO A 174 -2.82 4.58 -12.17
CA PRO A 174 -2.55 3.15 -12.32
C PRO A 174 -1.15 2.78 -11.81
N VAL A 175 -1.01 1.55 -11.32
CA VAL A 175 0.27 1.03 -10.84
C VAL A 175 1.12 0.61 -12.03
N ASP A 176 2.33 1.14 -12.15
CA ASP A 176 3.28 0.73 -13.17
C ASP A 176 3.99 -0.58 -12.79
N LEU A 177 4.46 -0.67 -11.54
CA LEU A 177 5.21 -1.81 -11.03
C LEU A 177 4.63 -2.27 -9.69
N LEU A 178 4.20 -3.52 -9.63
CA LEU A 178 3.83 -4.19 -8.38
C LEU A 178 4.98 -5.10 -7.97
N ILE A 179 5.50 -4.88 -6.76
CA ILE A 179 6.55 -5.70 -6.14
C ILE A 179 5.92 -6.52 -5.02
N ARG A 180 6.15 -7.84 -5.02
CA ARG A 180 5.80 -8.70 -3.90
C ARG A 180 7.00 -9.52 -3.46
N THR A 181 7.31 -9.45 -2.17
CA THR A 181 8.38 -10.20 -1.50
C THR A 181 7.86 -11.48 -0.85
N GLY A 182 8.74 -12.33 -0.36
CA GLY A 182 8.42 -13.48 0.47
C GLY A 182 7.97 -14.74 -0.28
N GLY A 183 8.28 -14.89 -1.57
CA GLY A 183 8.11 -16.17 -2.28
C GLY A 183 6.67 -16.51 -2.72
N GLU A 184 5.76 -15.54 -2.74
CA GLU A 184 4.36 -15.73 -3.12
C GLU A 184 4.06 -15.07 -4.47
N PRO A 185 4.25 -15.75 -5.62
CA PRO A 185 4.21 -15.13 -6.94
C PRO A 185 2.78 -14.95 -7.47
N HIS A 186 1.93 -14.28 -6.73
CA HIS A 186 0.57 -13.95 -7.15
C HIS A 186 0.10 -12.61 -6.57
N ASN A 187 -0.91 -12.02 -7.20
CA ASN A 187 -1.65 -10.90 -6.64
C ASN A 187 -2.68 -11.42 -5.63
N SER A 188 -2.56 -11.06 -4.35
CA SER A 188 -3.39 -11.60 -3.28
C SER A 188 -4.70 -10.80 -3.13
N VAL A 189 -5.83 -11.50 -2.96
CA VAL A 189 -7.19 -10.95 -2.76
C VAL A 189 -7.49 -9.71 -3.62
N GLY A 190 -7.04 -9.74 -4.87
CA GLY A 190 -7.27 -8.66 -5.82
C GLY A 190 -6.63 -7.33 -5.44
N PHE A 191 -5.47 -7.34 -4.76
CA PHE A 191 -4.78 -6.10 -4.36
C PHE A 191 -4.70 -5.09 -5.49
N MET A 192 -5.36 -3.92 -5.30
CA MET A 192 -5.48 -2.84 -6.28
C MET A 192 -5.87 -3.32 -7.70
N MET A 193 -6.83 -4.26 -7.81
CA MET A 193 -7.08 -4.99 -9.06
C MET A 193 -7.41 -4.09 -10.24
N TRP A 194 -8.09 -2.96 -10.01
CA TRP A 194 -8.40 -1.99 -11.05
C TRP A 194 -7.13 -1.26 -11.52
N ASP A 195 -6.30 -0.88 -10.58
CA ASP A 195 -5.10 -0.09 -10.85
C ASP A 195 -3.90 -0.94 -11.31
N THR A 196 -3.93 -2.25 -11.05
CA THR A 196 -2.87 -3.19 -11.45
C THR A 196 -3.16 -3.93 -12.75
N ALA A 197 -4.26 -3.63 -13.44
CA ALA A 197 -4.69 -4.32 -14.64
C ALA A 197 -3.61 -4.39 -15.75
N ASN A 198 -2.76 -3.36 -15.85
CA ASN A 198 -1.67 -3.28 -16.83
C ASN A 198 -0.28 -3.16 -16.17
N SER A 199 -0.16 -3.50 -14.90
CA SER A 199 1.11 -3.41 -14.17
C SER A 199 2.10 -4.48 -14.62
N GLN A 200 3.38 -4.18 -14.54
CA GLN A 200 4.40 -5.21 -14.49
C GLN A 200 4.53 -5.73 -13.05
N TYR A 201 4.79 -7.04 -12.93
CA TYR A 201 4.95 -7.71 -11.63
C TYR A 201 6.40 -8.11 -11.43
N TYR A 202 6.92 -7.82 -10.24
CA TYR A 202 8.20 -8.32 -9.75
C TYR A 202 7.97 -9.16 -8.51
N PHE A 203 8.20 -10.46 -8.61
CA PHE A 203 8.09 -11.41 -7.50
C PHE A 203 9.49 -11.85 -7.08
N THR A 204 9.71 -11.94 -5.75
CA THR A 204 10.99 -12.41 -5.21
C THR A 204 10.77 -13.27 -3.97
N ASP A 205 11.63 -14.29 -3.80
CA ASP A 205 11.64 -15.17 -2.63
C ASP A 205 12.22 -14.48 -1.37
N ILE A 206 12.84 -13.32 -1.54
CA ILE A 206 13.45 -12.55 -0.45
C ILE A 206 12.34 -12.08 0.50
N ASN A 207 12.49 -12.35 1.80
CA ASN A 207 11.60 -11.80 2.81
C ASN A 207 11.74 -10.28 2.91
N TYR A 208 10.65 -9.58 3.20
CA TYR A 208 10.63 -8.12 3.14
C TYR A 208 11.72 -7.40 3.96
N PRO A 209 12.07 -7.81 5.20
CA PRO A 209 13.19 -7.18 5.93
C PRO A 209 14.54 -7.24 5.19
N ASP A 210 14.77 -8.28 4.39
CA ASP A 210 16.01 -8.46 3.59
C ASP A 210 15.91 -7.85 2.19
N PHE A 211 14.77 -7.32 1.80
CA PHE A 211 14.55 -6.67 0.51
C PHE A 211 15.22 -5.29 0.48
N THR A 212 16.55 -5.29 0.33
CA THR A 212 17.39 -4.09 0.40
C THR A 212 17.13 -3.11 -0.75
N ILE A 213 17.70 -1.90 -0.65
CA ILE A 213 17.71 -0.91 -1.74
C ILE A 213 18.29 -1.51 -3.04
N HIS A 214 19.30 -2.39 -2.93
CA HIS A 214 19.86 -3.07 -4.09
C HIS A 214 18.82 -3.98 -4.78
N GLU A 215 18.02 -4.71 -4.02
CA GLU A 215 16.93 -5.53 -4.56
C GLU A 215 15.81 -4.68 -5.16
N PHE A 216 15.51 -3.54 -4.54
CA PHE A 216 14.57 -2.56 -5.09
C PHE A 216 15.07 -1.98 -6.43
N ASP A 217 16.35 -1.64 -6.53
CA ASP A 217 16.96 -1.18 -7.80
C ASP A 217 16.91 -2.26 -8.88
N LYS A 218 17.10 -3.55 -8.53
CA LYS A 218 16.92 -4.66 -9.49
C LYS A 218 15.51 -4.70 -10.05
N ALA A 219 14.48 -4.55 -9.21
CA ALA A 219 13.09 -4.54 -9.66
C ALA A 219 12.83 -3.38 -10.65
N ILE A 220 13.40 -2.20 -10.39
CA ILE A 220 13.29 -1.03 -11.27
C ILE A 220 14.04 -1.27 -12.60
N ILE A 221 15.24 -1.82 -12.57
CA ILE A 221 16.01 -2.16 -13.77
C ILE A 221 15.25 -3.17 -14.63
N GLU A 222 14.68 -4.21 -14.00
CA GLU A 222 13.91 -5.24 -14.69
C GLU A 222 12.65 -4.65 -15.35
N TYR A 223 11.94 -3.76 -14.67
CA TYR A 223 10.83 -3.03 -15.25
C TYR A 223 11.23 -2.29 -16.54
N HIS A 224 12.36 -1.60 -16.53
CA HIS A 224 12.82 -0.85 -17.70
C HIS A 224 13.31 -1.74 -18.83
N THR A 225 13.88 -2.91 -18.52
CA THR A 225 14.39 -3.85 -19.54
C THR A 225 13.29 -4.65 -20.24
N ARG A 226 12.19 -4.95 -19.54
CA ARG A 226 11.07 -5.72 -20.11
C ARG A 226 10.31 -5.00 -21.22
N GLY A 227 10.32 -3.66 -21.26
CA GLY A 227 9.61 -2.85 -22.25
C GLY A 227 8.08 -3.03 -22.19
N LYS A 228 7.32 -1.95 -22.18
CA LYS A 228 5.86 -2.02 -22.34
C LYS A 228 5.54 -2.32 -23.82
N ARG A 229 5.08 -3.53 -24.11
CA ARG A 229 4.47 -3.86 -25.40
C ARG A 229 2.98 -3.50 -25.34
N GLU A 230 2.65 -2.23 -25.52
CA GLU A 230 1.27 -1.73 -25.51
C GLU A 230 0.49 -2.20 -26.77
N GLY A 231 0.33 -3.53 -26.94
CA GLY A 231 -0.48 -4.08 -28.03
C GLY A 231 0.06 -3.83 -29.46
N LYS A 232 1.33 -3.49 -29.61
CA LYS A 232 2.03 -3.33 -30.89
C LYS A 232 2.79 -4.59 -31.29
#